data_9e8cab2973074aedad97000498ef72cc
#
_entry.id   9e8cab2973074aedad97000498ef72cc
#
_cell.length_a   1.000
_cell.length_b   1.000
_cell.length_c   1.000
_cell.angle_alpha   90.00
_cell.angle_beta   90.00
_cell.angle_gamma   90.00
#
_symmetry.space_group_name_H-M   'P 1'
#
loop_
_entity.id
_entity.type
_entity.pdbx_description
1 polymer ?
#
loop_
_entity_poly.entity_id
_entity_poly.type
_entity_poly.pdbx_seq_one_letter_code
_entity_poly.pdbx_strand_id
1 'polypeptide(L)'
;MSLAGTKAQEASLGQYGSIFCDTTGTVTPPSGYIICAITFLSDNGFTLLTAENTTDGERMFPSTAYSAHEDANGYEGSGGDTVASGNVMPKGITLYGRWTTFAISAAATGGVIAYIAPA
;
A
#
# COMPACT_ATOMS: atom_id res chain seq x y z
N MET A 1 -1.70 18.02 -23.65
CA MET A 1 -1.30 18.70 -22.49
C MET A 1 -0.92 17.71 -21.42
N SER A 2 -0.03 18.06 -20.67
CA SER A 2 0.55 17.07 -19.79
C SER A 2 0.20 17.30 -18.32
N LEU A 3 -0.99 17.80 -18.06
CA LEU A 3 -1.41 17.89 -16.69
C LEU A 3 -1.34 16.53 -16.03
N ALA A 4 -1.75 15.49 -16.76
CA ALA A 4 -1.64 14.14 -16.25
C ALA A 4 -0.18 13.75 -16.00
N GLY A 5 0.73 14.14 -16.88
CA GLY A 5 2.15 13.87 -16.68
C GLY A 5 2.72 14.63 -15.50
N THR A 6 2.37 15.89 -15.33
CA THR A 6 2.79 16.67 -14.19
C THR A 6 2.26 16.08 -12.90
N LYS A 7 1.00 15.70 -12.90
CA LYS A 7 0.39 15.09 -11.71
C LYS A 7 1.03 13.74 -11.39
N ALA A 8 1.35 12.96 -12.40
CA ALA A 8 2.03 11.70 -12.18
C ALA A 8 3.42 11.91 -11.57
N GLN A 9 4.14 12.93 -12.02
CA GLN A 9 5.43 13.25 -11.44
C GLN A 9 5.31 13.70 -9.99
N GLU A 10 4.33 14.53 -9.70
CA GLU A 10 4.09 14.97 -8.33
C GLU A 10 3.78 13.78 -7.42
N ALA A 11 2.96 12.86 -7.88
CA ALA A 11 2.63 11.68 -7.10
C ALA A 11 3.85 10.81 -6.86
N SER A 12 4.67 10.59 -7.89
CA SER A 12 5.84 9.72 -7.76
C SER A 12 6.93 10.35 -6.90
N LEU A 13 6.95 11.66 -6.78
CA LEU A 13 7.89 12.35 -5.91
C LEU A 13 7.32 12.65 -4.53
N GLY A 14 6.13 12.13 -4.23
CA GLY A 14 5.51 12.32 -2.93
C GLY A 14 4.91 13.69 -2.70
N GLN A 15 4.66 14.47 -3.76
CA GLN A 15 4.23 15.85 -3.61
C GLN A 15 2.75 16.00 -3.31
N TYR A 16 1.98 14.94 -3.40
CA TYR A 16 0.59 14.98 -2.92
C TYR A 16 0.49 14.73 -1.42
N GLY A 17 1.60 14.39 -0.78
CA GLY A 17 1.66 14.18 0.66
C GLY A 17 2.11 12.78 1.02
N SER A 18 2.43 12.63 2.27
CA SER A 18 2.85 11.35 2.81
C SER A 18 2.45 11.28 4.28
N ILE A 19 2.40 10.05 4.78
CA ILE A 19 2.03 9.77 6.16
C ILE A 19 3.15 8.94 6.77
N PHE A 20 3.74 9.45 7.84
CA PHE A 20 4.73 8.68 8.59
C PHE A 20 4.01 7.87 9.66
N CYS A 21 4.41 6.62 9.82
CA CYS A 21 3.83 5.76 10.84
C CYS A 21 4.92 4.87 11.43
N ASP A 22 5.06 4.88 12.74
CA ASP A 22 5.98 3.99 13.46
C ASP A 22 5.27 3.19 14.54
N THR A 23 3.95 3.16 14.51
CA THR A 23 3.13 2.42 15.48
C THR A 23 2.24 1.42 14.75
N THR A 24 1.64 0.51 15.52
CA THR A 24 0.83 -0.57 14.95
C THR A 24 -0.63 -0.18 14.67
N GLY A 25 -0.99 1.07 14.87
CA GLY A 25 -2.35 1.52 14.58
C GLY A 25 -2.66 1.54 13.09
N THR A 26 -3.92 1.47 12.78
CA THR A 26 -4.38 1.49 11.39
C THR A 26 -4.19 2.88 10.79
N VAL A 27 -3.59 2.93 9.62
CA VAL A 27 -3.37 4.17 8.87
C VAL A 27 -4.37 4.23 7.73
N THR A 28 -5.08 5.34 7.64
CA THR A 28 -6.05 5.59 6.57
C THR A 28 -5.79 6.96 5.98
N PRO A 29 -5.66 7.08 4.66
CA PRO A 29 -5.43 8.39 4.05
C PRO A 29 -6.67 9.28 4.16
N PRO A 30 -6.51 10.57 3.94
CA PRO A 30 -7.66 11.47 3.92
C PRO A 30 -8.68 11.05 2.87
N SER A 31 -9.92 11.44 3.06
CA SER A 31 -11.00 11.16 2.12
C SER A 31 -10.62 11.64 0.72
N GLY A 32 -10.84 10.80 -0.27
CA GLY A 32 -10.51 11.11 -1.66
C GLY A 32 -9.09 10.79 -2.04
N TYR A 33 -8.29 10.24 -1.14
CA TYR A 33 -6.91 9.89 -1.41
C TYR A 33 -6.71 8.39 -1.31
N ILE A 34 -5.65 7.93 -1.95
CA ILE A 34 -5.23 6.53 -1.94
C ILE A 34 -3.74 6.48 -1.56
N ILE A 35 -3.33 5.41 -0.93
CA ILE A 35 -1.90 5.16 -0.67
C ILE A 35 -1.33 4.55 -1.93
N CYS A 36 -0.33 5.21 -2.53
CA CYS A 36 0.24 4.76 -3.79
C CYS A 36 1.64 4.16 -3.64
N ALA A 37 2.29 4.38 -2.51
CA ALA A 37 3.61 3.78 -2.25
C ALA A 37 3.86 3.75 -0.76
N ILE A 38 4.58 2.73 -0.32
CA ILE A 38 4.96 2.59 1.09
C ILE A 38 6.45 2.27 1.12
N THR A 39 7.24 3.14 1.76
CA THR A 39 8.68 2.93 1.92
C THR A 39 8.96 2.51 3.35
N PHE A 40 9.72 1.43 3.50
CA PHE A 40 10.07 0.90 4.80
C PHE A 40 11.37 1.53 5.28
N LEU A 41 11.33 2.13 6.47
CA LEU A 41 12.49 2.73 7.10
C LEU A 41 13.15 1.78 8.09
N SER A 42 12.52 0.65 8.33
CA SER A 42 13.04 -0.45 9.14
C SER A 42 12.38 -1.73 8.64
N ASP A 43 12.97 -2.88 8.98
CA ASP A 43 12.36 -4.17 8.64
C ASP A 43 11.02 -4.28 9.36
N ASN A 44 9.97 -4.58 8.63
CA ASN A 44 8.64 -4.66 9.22
C ASN A 44 7.70 -5.45 8.28
N GLY A 45 6.53 -5.76 8.78
CA GLY A 45 5.51 -6.41 7.99
C GLY A 45 4.17 -5.70 8.17
N PHE A 46 3.12 -6.36 7.74
CA PHE A 46 1.76 -5.82 7.84
C PHE A 46 0.87 -6.78 8.61
N THR A 47 0.09 -6.25 9.56
CA THR A 47 -1.07 -6.96 10.08
C THR A 47 -2.30 -6.67 9.25
N LEU A 48 -2.28 -5.56 8.53
CA LEU A 48 -3.37 -5.17 7.65
C LEU A 48 -2.79 -4.44 6.45
N LEU A 49 -3.20 -4.83 5.27
CA LEU A 49 -2.88 -4.14 4.03
C LEU A 49 -4.05 -4.38 3.09
N THR A 50 -4.85 -3.35 2.87
CA THR A 50 -6.09 -3.49 2.12
C THR A 50 -5.94 -2.80 0.78
N ALA A 51 -5.96 -3.58 -0.28
CA ALA A 51 -5.88 -3.06 -1.63
C ALA A 51 -7.17 -2.34 -2.01
N GLU A 52 -7.04 -1.38 -2.90
CA GLU A 52 -8.20 -0.68 -3.43
C GLU A 52 -9.13 -1.69 -4.12
N ASN A 53 -10.41 -1.54 -3.86
CA ASN A 53 -11.40 -2.43 -4.45
C ASN A 53 -11.62 -2.03 -5.91
N THR A 54 -11.21 -2.89 -6.82
CA THR A 54 -11.52 -2.73 -8.23
C THR A 54 -12.50 -3.82 -8.63
N THR A 55 -13.60 -3.43 -9.24
CA THR A 55 -14.70 -4.35 -9.52
C THR A 55 -14.31 -5.47 -10.47
N ASP A 56 -13.42 -5.21 -11.36
CA ASP A 56 -13.14 -6.14 -12.44
C ASP A 56 -11.85 -6.92 -12.25
N GLY A 57 -11.21 -6.76 -11.11
CA GLY A 57 -9.93 -7.41 -10.89
C GLY A 57 -8.84 -6.97 -11.83
N GLU A 58 -8.99 -5.80 -12.42
CA GLU A 58 -8.03 -5.34 -13.40
C GLU A 58 -6.73 -4.88 -12.77
N ARG A 59 -6.78 -4.51 -11.52
CA ARG A 59 -5.59 -4.06 -10.79
C ARG A 59 -5.51 -4.84 -9.50
N MET A 60 -4.47 -5.64 -9.40
CA MET A 60 -4.27 -6.51 -8.26
C MET A 60 -3.03 -6.03 -7.52
N PHE A 61 -3.20 -5.75 -6.26
CA PHE A 61 -2.11 -5.31 -5.41
C PHE A 61 -2.02 -6.22 -4.20
N PRO A 62 -0.83 -6.39 -3.64
CA PRO A 62 -0.70 -7.22 -2.45
C PRO A 62 -1.63 -6.77 -1.33
N SER A 63 -2.22 -7.72 -0.63
CA SER A 63 -3.08 -7.44 0.50
C SER A 63 -2.99 -8.56 1.51
N THR A 64 -3.41 -8.27 2.75
CA THR A 64 -3.35 -9.27 3.82
C THR A 64 -4.55 -10.19 3.81
N ALA A 65 -5.56 -9.90 3.03
CA ALA A 65 -6.74 -10.75 2.93
C ALA A 65 -7.22 -10.77 1.50
N TYR A 66 -7.83 -11.87 1.12
CA TYR A 66 -8.62 -11.88 -0.09
C TYR A 66 -9.74 -10.92 0.19
N SER A 67 -9.96 -9.93 -0.45
CA SER A 67 -11.06 -9.04 -0.22
C SER A 67 -11.93 -9.02 -1.44
N ALA A 68 -12.18 -7.90 -1.95
CA ALA A 68 -13.02 -7.78 -3.12
C ALA A 68 -12.33 -8.27 -4.38
N HIS A 69 -11.04 -8.45 -4.33
CA HIS A 69 -10.33 -9.03 -5.44
C HIS A 69 -10.32 -10.52 -5.40
N GLU A 70 -10.83 -11.07 -4.34
CA GLU A 70 -10.60 -12.41 -4.09
C GLU A 70 -11.51 -13.25 -4.92
N ASP A 71 -10.92 -14.12 -5.63
CA ASP A 71 -11.61 -15.34 -5.93
C ASP A 71 -10.53 -16.41 -5.93
N ALA A 72 -10.97 -17.61 -5.75
CA ALA A 72 -10.04 -18.70 -5.58
C ALA A 72 -9.10 -18.87 -6.77
N ASN A 73 -9.37 -18.20 -7.86
CA ASN A 73 -8.65 -18.46 -9.07
C ASN A 73 -7.89 -17.29 -9.59
N GLY A 74 -7.94 -16.14 -8.92
CA GLY A 74 -7.50 -15.24 -9.81
C GLY A 74 -6.84 -13.99 -9.46
N TYR A 75 -7.18 -13.47 -8.37
CA TYR A 75 -6.73 -12.11 -8.18
C TYR A 75 -5.30 -12.01 -7.71
N GLU A 76 -4.73 -13.09 -7.22
CA GLU A 76 -3.29 -13.11 -6.96
C GLU A 76 -2.50 -13.77 -8.06
N GLY A 77 -3.15 -14.04 -9.17
CA GLY A 77 -2.52 -14.79 -10.23
C GLY A 77 -2.34 -16.25 -9.86
N SER A 78 -1.62 -16.98 -10.69
CA SER A 78 -1.31 -18.36 -10.40
C SER A 78 -0.07 -18.42 -9.52
N GLY A 79 -0.22 -18.92 -8.32
CA GLY A 79 0.90 -19.05 -7.40
C GLY A 79 1.12 -17.85 -6.49
N GLY A 80 0.31 -16.80 -6.62
CA GLY A 80 0.37 -15.69 -5.69
C GLY A 80 -0.32 -15.99 -4.38
N ASP A 81 -0.14 -15.13 -3.39
CA ASP A 81 -0.67 -15.35 -2.06
C ASP A 81 -0.94 -14.01 -1.38
N THR A 82 -1.66 -14.07 -0.27
CA THR A 82 -1.85 -12.90 0.57
C THR A 82 -0.58 -12.61 1.37
N VAL A 83 -0.44 -11.38 1.80
CA VAL A 83 0.68 -10.99 2.66
C VAL A 83 0.33 -11.41 4.08
N ALA A 84 1.19 -12.20 4.71
CA ALA A 84 0.99 -12.64 6.09
C ALA A 84 1.76 -11.72 7.03
N SER A 85 1.34 -11.66 8.28
CA SER A 85 2.00 -10.82 9.28
C SER A 85 3.45 -11.21 9.52
N GLY A 86 3.80 -12.46 9.22
CA GLY A 86 5.18 -12.92 9.32
C GLY A 86 6.05 -12.59 8.11
N ASN A 87 5.48 -12.06 7.05
CA ASN A 87 6.27 -11.63 5.90
C ASN A 87 6.89 -10.28 6.21
N VAL A 88 8.20 -10.25 6.30
CA VAL A 88 8.94 -9.05 6.68
C VAL A 88 9.50 -8.39 5.44
N MET A 89 9.16 -7.12 5.26
CA MET A 89 9.68 -6.30 4.19
C MET A 89 10.97 -5.67 4.67
N PRO A 90 12.06 -5.75 3.92
CA PRO A 90 13.33 -5.23 4.38
C PRO A 90 13.35 -3.70 4.35
N LYS A 91 14.15 -3.15 5.25
CA LYS A 91 14.43 -1.72 5.27
C LYS A 91 14.89 -1.25 3.90
N GLY A 92 14.36 -0.13 3.47
CA GLY A 92 14.80 0.55 2.25
C GLY A 92 14.00 0.23 1.01
N ILE A 93 13.10 -0.76 1.05
CA ILE A 93 12.29 -1.03 -0.13
C ILE A 93 11.06 -0.14 -0.16
N THR A 94 10.53 0.06 -1.36
CA THR A 94 9.28 0.77 -1.57
C THR A 94 8.34 -0.14 -2.34
N LEU A 95 7.14 -0.30 -1.81
CA LEU A 95 6.07 -1.02 -2.50
C LEU A 95 5.18 -0.01 -3.20
N TYR A 96 4.86 -0.27 -4.46
CA TYR A 96 3.97 0.58 -5.25
C TYR A 96 2.67 -0.14 -5.49
N GLY A 97 1.57 0.58 -5.36
CA GLY A 97 0.25 -0.01 -5.57
C GLY A 97 -0.85 1.00 -5.31
N ARG A 98 -1.99 0.49 -4.86
CA ARG A 98 -3.15 1.32 -4.51
C ARG A 98 -3.82 0.66 -3.30
N TRP A 99 -3.65 1.27 -2.16
CA TRP A 99 -4.19 0.73 -0.90
C TRP A 99 -5.06 1.75 -0.21
N THR A 100 -6.09 1.26 0.46
CA THR A 100 -7.02 2.11 1.19
C THR A 100 -6.66 2.23 2.66
N THR A 101 -5.91 1.26 3.20
CA THR A 101 -5.51 1.29 4.61
C THR A 101 -4.41 0.27 4.84
N PHE A 102 -3.63 0.48 5.89
CA PHE A 102 -2.65 -0.52 6.33
C PHE A 102 -2.36 -0.36 7.81
N ALA A 103 -1.76 -1.40 8.38
CA ALA A 103 -1.20 -1.35 9.73
C ALA A 103 0.07 -2.19 9.74
N ILE A 104 1.15 -1.65 10.28
CA ILE A 104 2.41 -2.41 10.37
C ILE A 104 2.34 -3.39 11.54
N SER A 105 3.11 -4.46 11.43
CA SER A 105 3.02 -5.57 12.40
C SER A 105 3.74 -5.30 13.69
N ALA A 106 4.69 -4.37 13.72
CA ALA A 106 5.44 -4.05 14.93
C ALA A 106 5.79 -2.58 14.95
N ALA A 107 5.69 -1.97 16.12
CA ALA A 107 6.24 -0.64 16.31
C ALA A 107 7.75 -0.73 16.13
N ALA A 108 8.31 0.14 15.32
CA ALA A 108 9.71 0.08 14.98
C ALA A 108 10.31 1.47 14.94
N THR A 109 11.59 1.54 15.24
CA THR A 109 12.28 2.81 15.34
C THR A 109 12.19 3.61 14.04
N GLY A 110 12.28 2.98 12.90
CA GLY A 110 12.20 3.69 11.62
C GLY A 110 10.78 3.88 11.11
N GLY A 111 9.94 2.87 11.29
CA GLY A 111 8.58 2.92 10.76
C GLY A 111 8.51 2.85 9.26
N VAL A 112 7.47 3.47 8.72
CA VAL A 112 7.22 3.51 7.28
C VAL A 112 6.75 4.91 6.90
N ILE A 113 6.95 5.24 5.61
CA ILE A 113 6.35 6.44 5.02
C ILE A 113 5.42 5.97 3.91
N ALA A 114 4.15 6.36 4.01
CA ALA A 114 3.15 6.05 2.99
C ALA A 114 2.90 7.30 2.15
N TYR A 115 3.08 7.20 0.85
CA TYR A 115 2.84 8.30 -0.07
C TYR A 115 1.42 8.21 -0.58
N ILE A 116 0.74 9.35 -0.65
CA ILE A 116 -0.66 9.39 -1.05
C ILE A 116 -0.83 10.20 -2.31
N ALA A 117 -1.93 9.95 -3.01
CA ALA A 117 -2.31 10.67 -4.21
C ALA A 117 -3.83 10.67 -4.32
N PRO A 118 -4.41 11.58 -5.11
CA PRO A 118 -5.86 11.53 -5.35
C PRO A 118 -6.27 10.17 -5.91
N ALA A 119 -7.34 9.66 -5.39
CA ALA A 119 -7.84 8.34 -5.78
C ALA A 119 -8.42 8.35 -7.20
#